data_1990c748d30dd3b3274ba091d2a4e624
#
_entry.id   1990c748d30dd3b3274ba091d2a4e624
#
_cell.length_a   1.000
_cell.length_b   1.000
_cell.length_c   1.000
_cell.angle_alpha   90.00
_cell.angle_beta   90.00
_cell.angle_gamma   90.00
#
_symmetry.space_group_name_H-M   'P 1'
#
loop_
_entity.id
_entity.type
_entity.pdbx_description
1 polymer ?
#
loop_
_entity_poly.entity_id
_entity_poly.type
_entity_poly.pdbx_seq_one_letter_code
_entity_poly.pdbx_strand_id
1 'polypeptide(L)'
;MASDYDAIREQNLKEYGEGERHLAFLGRLYSDRTHFIYELLQNAEDVGATNINFILHSDRLEVFHNGSPFIERNVKGICGVGEGDKNEDLTKIGTFGVGFKSVFAYTLEPEIFSIDESFKISNYVRPYGIPTITIPKEWTTKFIFSFKTADNITPEIAYNEIENRLRTLSVRTLLFLKKIEKIDWEVFDIDSGFYHRKSTQQEDHRRKVKVIGSTDNKEEVENWLIFEREVDIPNT
;
A
#
# COMPACT_ATOMS: atom_id res chain seq x y z
N MET A 1 10.58 17.79 -9.32
CA MET A 1 9.51 18.63 -9.93
C MET A 1 8.29 17.74 -10.07
N ALA A 2 7.11 18.22 -9.63
CA ALA A 2 5.87 17.44 -9.69
C ALA A 2 5.51 17.05 -11.13
N SER A 3 4.83 15.92 -11.29
CA SER A 3 4.32 15.42 -12.57
C SER A 3 3.26 16.36 -13.17
N ASP A 4 3.08 16.30 -14.48
CA ASP A 4 1.98 16.99 -15.16
C ASP A 4 0.68 16.15 -15.01
N TYR A 5 -0.06 16.42 -13.92
CA TYR A 5 -1.30 15.70 -13.61
C TYR A 5 -2.40 15.95 -14.65
N ASP A 6 -2.40 17.13 -15.29
CA ASP A 6 -3.39 17.46 -16.30
C ASP A 6 -3.16 16.63 -17.57
N ALA A 7 -1.91 16.50 -18.01
CA ALA A 7 -1.58 15.65 -19.14
C ALA A 7 -1.88 14.17 -18.88
N ILE A 8 -1.56 13.67 -17.67
CA ILE A 8 -1.89 12.29 -17.27
C ILE A 8 -3.41 12.07 -17.26
N ARG A 9 -4.17 13.02 -16.71
CA ARG A 9 -5.64 12.95 -16.66
C ARG A 9 -6.25 12.96 -18.06
N GLU A 10 -5.78 13.81 -18.97
CA GLU A 10 -6.24 13.85 -20.34
C GLU A 10 -5.97 12.54 -21.08
N GLN A 11 -4.80 11.94 -20.88
CA GLN A 11 -4.47 10.64 -21.43
C GLN A 11 -5.43 9.57 -20.91
N ASN A 12 -5.65 9.52 -19.60
CA ASN A 12 -6.52 8.53 -18.95
C ASN A 12 -7.99 8.73 -19.38
N LEU A 13 -8.46 9.97 -19.62
CA LEU A 13 -9.79 10.24 -20.16
C LEU A 13 -9.96 9.69 -21.57
N LYS A 14 -8.94 9.79 -22.42
CA LYS A 14 -8.98 9.23 -23.77
C LYS A 14 -8.99 7.69 -23.75
N GLU A 15 -8.25 7.09 -22.82
CA GLU A 15 -8.09 5.65 -22.73
C GLU A 15 -9.25 4.95 -22.02
N TYR A 16 -9.70 5.49 -20.88
CA TYR A 16 -10.73 4.87 -20.03
C TYR A 16 -12.10 5.54 -20.16
N GLY A 17 -12.22 6.65 -20.92
CA GLY A 17 -13.46 7.38 -21.12
C GLY A 17 -13.88 8.25 -19.94
N GLU A 18 -15.00 8.97 -20.09
CA GLU A 18 -15.54 9.87 -19.07
C GLU A 18 -16.41 9.17 -18.01
N GLY A 19 -16.94 8.00 -18.34
CA GLY A 19 -17.86 7.26 -17.46
C GLY A 19 -17.14 6.52 -16.33
N GLU A 20 -17.75 6.53 -15.14
CA GLU A 20 -17.18 5.87 -13.95
C GLU A 20 -17.70 4.45 -13.76
N ARG A 21 -18.89 4.12 -14.30
CA ARG A 21 -19.59 2.86 -14.01
C ARG A 21 -18.81 1.61 -14.37
N HIS A 22 -18.08 1.67 -15.49
CA HIS A 22 -17.28 0.51 -15.95
C HIS A 22 -16.00 0.32 -15.12
N LEU A 23 -15.56 1.35 -14.35
CA LEU A 23 -14.42 1.27 -13.43
C LEU A 23 -14.84 0.93 -12.00
N ALA A 24 -16.14 1.02 -11.67
CA ALA A 24 -16.63 0.78 -10.32
C ALA A 24 -16.37 -0.63 -9.78
N PHE A 25 -16.15 -1.62 -10.67
CA PHE A 25 -15.76 -2.96 -10.25
C PHE A 25 -14.38 -3.00 -9.60
N LEU A 26 -13.50 -2.03 -9.89
CA LEU A 26 -12.14 -1.96 -9.35
C LEU A 26 -12.13 -1.83 -7.81
N GLY A 27 -13.09 -1.09 -7.24
CA GLY A 27 -13.24 -1.02 -5.79
C GLY A 27 -13.80 -2.30 -5.14
N ARG A 28 -14.21 -3.28 -5.96
CA ARG A 28 -14.80 -4.56 -5.51
C ARG A 28 -14.01 -5.78 -6.00
N LEU A 29 -12.74 -5.59 -6.34
CA LEU A 29 -11.87 -6.65 -6.85
C LEU A 29 -11.70 -7.81 -5.89
N TYR A 30 -11.73 -7.51 -4.60
CA TYR A 30 -11.56 -8.50 -3.53
C TYR A 30 -12.86 -8.68 -2.75
N SER A 31 -13.18 -9.92 -2.41
CA SER A 31 -14.30 -10.23 -1.52
C SER A 31 -14.10 -9.67 -0.11
N ASP A 32 -12.84 -9.62 0.33
CA ASP A 32 -12.41 -8.97 1.56
C ASP A 32 -11.93 -7.55 1.23
N ARG A 33 -12.72 -6.54 1.59
CA ARG A 33 -12.40 -5.13 1.34
C ARG A 33 -11.11 -4.66 2.00
N THR A 34 -10.72 -5.27 3.13
CA THR A 34 -9.49 -4.93 3.85
C THR A 34 -8.22 -5.44 3.15
N HIS A 35 -8.36 -6.17 2.03
CA HIS A 35 -7.23 -6.68 1.25
C HIS A 35 -6.29 -5.56 0.78
N PHE A 36 -6.80 -4.34 0.61
CA PHE A 36 -5.99 -3.18 0.23
C PHE A 36 -4.79 -2.94 1.16
N ILE A 37 -4.86 -3.35 2.43
CA ILE A 37 -3.73 -3.25 3.35
C ILE A 37 -2.55 -4.09 2.86
N TYR A 38 -2.80 -5.30 2.36
CA TYR A 38 -1.76 -6.15 1.77
C TYR A 38 -1.22 -5.57 0.46
N GLU A 39 -2.07 -4.94 -0.35
CA GLU A 39 -1.64 -4.24 -1.56
C GLU A 39 -0.73 -3.05 -1.24
N LEU A 40 -1.02 -2.30 -0.18
CA LEU A 40 -0.14 -1.22 0.28
C LEU A 40 1.19 -1.75 0.79
N LEU A 41 1.20 -2.88 1.52
CA LEU A 41 2.43 -3.55 1.94
C LEU A 41 3.27 -3.99 0.73
N GLN A 42 2.65 -4.61 -0.28
CA GLN A 42 3.34 -5.03 -1.50
C GLN A 42 3.90 -3.84 -2.27
N ASN A 43 3.13 -2.76 -2.43
CA ASN A 43 3.59 -1.55 -3.10
C ASN A 43 4.78 -0.90 -2.37
N ALA A 44 4.74 -0.85 -1.03
CA ALA A 44 5.85 -0.35 -0.23
C ALA A 44 7.09 -1.26 -0.34
N GLU A 45 6.92 -2.58 -0.35
CA GLU A 45 7.97 -3.57 -0.60
C GLU A 45 8.65 -3.35 -1.96
N ASP A 46 7.85 -3.14 -3.03
CA ASP A 46 8.35 -2.97 -4.40
C ASP A 46 9.19 -1.69 -4.56
N VAL A 47 8.87 -0.63 -3.83
CA VAL A 47 9.68 0.61 -3.81
C VAL A 47 10.80 0.61 -2.77
N GLY A 48 11.06 -0.53 -2.14
CA GLY A 48 12.19 -0.72 -1.24
C GLY A 48 12.00 -0.16 0.17
N ALA A 49 10.77 0.01 0.62
CA ALA A 49 10.51 0.41 2.00
C ALA A 49 11.02 -0.65 2.99
N THR A 50 11.57 -0.18 4.09
CA THR A 50 11.92 -1.01 5.25
C THR A 50 10.89 -0.87 6.38
N ASN A 51 10.20 0.26 6.41
CA ASN A 51 9.22 0.59 7.43
C ASN A 51 7.93 1.09 6.79
N ILE A 52 6.80 0.66 7.34
CA ILE A 52 5.47 1.17 7.02
C ILE A 52 4.71 1.41 8.33
N ASN A 53 3.92 2.48 8.38
CA ASN A 53 3.09 2.83 9.52
C ASN A 53 1.66 3.14 9.09
N PHE A 54 0.69 2.61 9.82
CA PHE A 54 -0.73 2.83 9.63
C PHE A 54 -1.28 3.61 10.83
N ILE A 55 -1.92 4.75 10.62
CA ILE A 55 -2.58 5.54 11.67
C ILE A 55 -4.06 5.63 11.34
N LEU A 56 -4.86 4.94 12.13
CA LEU A 56 -6.31 4.87 11.96
C LEU A 56 -6.99 5.94 12.80
N HIS A 57 -7.67 6.87 12.15
CA HIS A 57 -8.57 7.85 12.73
C HIS A 57 -10.03 7.43 12.55
N SER A 58 -10.95 8.06 13.26
CA SER A 58 -12.39 7.77 13.15
C SER A 58 -12.98 8.04 11.75
N ASP A 59 -12.33 8.90 10.95
CA ASP A 59 -12.80 9.40 9.67
C ASP A 59 -11.87 9.08 8.48
N ARG A 60 -10.67 8.54 8.74
CA ARG A 60 -9.66 8.27 7.73
C ARG A 60 -8.60 7.28 8.19
N LEU A 61 -7.89 6.70 7.24
CA LEU A 61 -6.63 5.99 7.46
C LEU A 61 -5.48 6.80 6.84
N GLU A 62 -4.42 7.00 7.59
CA GLU A 62 -3.15 7.54 7.11
C GLU A 62 -2.11 6.43 7.04
N VAL A 63 -1.35 6.36 5.95
CA VAL A 63 -0.32 5.32 5.75
C VAL A 63 0.98 5.98 5.31
N PHE A 64 2.06 5.62 5.97
CA PHE A 64 3.39 6.15 5.71
C PHE A 64 4.35 5.03 5.34
N HIS A 65 5.26 5.27 4.40
CA HIS A 65 6.40 4.39 4.19
C HIS A 65 7.67 5.19 3.84
N ASN A 66 8.84 4.57 4.06
CA ASN A 66 10.15 5.16 3.83
C ASN A 66 10.85 4.64 2.55
N GLY A 67 10.12 4.04 1.63
CA GLY A 67 10.65 3.57 0.35
C GLY A 67 11.01 4.71 -0.61
N SER A 68 11.39 4.38 -1.84
CA SER A 68 11.64 5.37 -2.87
C SER A 68 10.43 6.27 -3.09
N PRO A 69 10.61 7.59 -3.24
CA PRO A 69 9.51 8.52 -3.49
C PRO A 69 8.87 8.28 -4.86
N PHE A 70 7.65 8.77 -5.03
CA PHE A 70 6.97 8.74 -6.31
C PHE A 70 7.71 9.59 -7.35
N ILE A 71 7.74 9.08 -8.57
CA ILE A 71 8.13 9.78 -9.78
C ILE A 71 6.99 9.68 -10.79
N GLU A 72 7.03 10.42 -11.89
CA GLU A 72 5.95 10.46 -12.91
C GLU A 72 5.48 9.06 -13.35
N ARG A 73 6.41 8.11 -13.53
CA ARG A 73 6.07 6.72 -13.87
C ARG A 73 5.16 6.08 -12.81
N ASN A 74 5.43 6.34 -11.52
CA ASN A 74 4.61 5.80 -10.43
C ASN A 74 3.22 6.45 -10.42
N VAL A 75 3.14 7.78 -10.69
CA VAL A 75 1.86 8.49 -10.80
C VAL A 75 1.03 7.91 -11.95
N LYS A 76 1.62 7.72 -13.13
CA LYS A 76 0.96 7.07 -14.28
C LYS A 76 0.49 5.65 -13.92
N GLY A 77 1.35 4.85 -13.29
CA GLY A 77 1.03 3.48 -12.89
C GLY A 77 -0.12 3.40 -11.89
N ILE A 78 -0.11 4.23 -10.83
CA ILE A 78 -1.17 4.21 -9.82
C ILE A 78 -2.50 4.79 -10.34
N CYS A 79 -2.46 5.66 -11.36
CA CYS A 79 -3.65 6.22 -12.00
C CYS A 79 -4.15 5.38 -13.19
N GLY A 80 -3.34 4.45 -13.72
CA GLY A 80 -3.74 3.53 -14.80
C GLY A 80 -4.54 2.33 -14.31
N VAL A 81 -5.01 1.50 -15.26
CA VAL A 81 -5.69 0.22 -15.00
C VAL A 81 -4.94 -0.88 -15.77
N GLY A 82 -4.10 -1.64 -15.07
CA GLY A 82 -3.47 -2.83 -15.64
C GLY A 82 -2.27 -2.59 -16.56
N GLU A 83 -1.83 -1.37 -16.77
CA GLU A 83 -0.58 -1.05 -17.49
C GLU A 83 0.62 -0.99 -16.53
N GLY A 84 0.87 -2.06 -15.81
CA GLY A 84 2.21 -2.30 -15.32
C GLY A 84 3.04 -2.85 -16.48
N ASP A 85 4.22 -2.27 -16.75
CA ASP A 85 5.18 -2.79 -17.74
C ASP A 85 5.35 -4.30 -17.56
N LYS A 86 4.66 -5.07 -18.40
CA LYS A 86 4.62 -6.54 -18.33
C LYS A 86 5.96 -7.18 -18.69
N ASN A 87 6.98 -6.41 -19.08
CA ASN A 87 8.13 -6.95 -19.77
C ASN A 87 9.48 -6.85 -19.02
N GLU A 88 9.60 -6.25 -17.84
CA GLU A 88 10.95 -5.97 -17.34
C GLU A 88 11.33 -6.49 -15.95
N ASP A 89 10.38 -6.91 -15.10
CA ASP A 89 10.81 -7.37 -13.77
C ASP A 89 9.85 -8.40 -13.16
N LEU A 90 10.16 -9.68 -13.41
CA LEU A 90 9.46 -10.83 -12.80
C LEU A 90 9.61 -10.92 -11.28
N THR A 91 10.40 -10.05 -10.66
CA THR A 91 10.63 -10.03 -9.20
C THR A 91 9.65 -9.13 -8.46
N LYS A 92 8.87 -8.28 -9.15
CA LYS A 92 7.84 -7.44 -8.53
C LYS A 92 6.60 -8.24 -8.22
N ILE A 93 6.15 -8.16 -6.98
CA ILE A 93 5.01 -8.93 -6.46
C ILE A 93 3.68 -8.30 -6.87
N GLY A 94 3.64 -6.98 -7.09
CA GLY A 94 2.42 -6.23 -7.42
C GLY A 94 2.39 -5.71 -8.85
N THR A 95 1.21 -5.79 -9.50
CA THR A 95 0.94 -5.07 -10.74
C THR A 95 0.46 -3.67 -10.36
N PHE A 96 1.33 -2.66 -10.50
CA PHE A 96 0.97 -1.27 -10.20
C PHE A 96 -0.36 -0.90 -10.85
N GLY A 97 -1.25 -0.32 -10.07
CA GLY A 97 -2.50 0.27 -10.52
C GLY A 97 -3.75 -0.53 -10.16
N VAL A 98 -3.83 -1.83 -10.46
CA VAL A 98 -5.06 -2.61 -10.21
C VAL A 98 -5.26 -2.90 -8.72
N GLY A 99 -4.24 -3.40 -8.04
CA GLY A 99 -4.32 -3.72 -6.60
C GLY A 99 -4.59 -2.49 -5.74
N PHE A 100 -3.90 -1.36 -6.03
CA PHE A 100 -4.16 -0.11 -5.33
C PHE A 100 -5.62 0.35 -5.42
N LYS A 101 -6.33 0.05 -6.53
CA LYS A 101 -7.75 0.45 -6.70
C LYS A 101 -8.68 -0.16 -5.64
N SER A 102 -8.24 -1.17 -4.91
CA SER A 102 -9.01 -1.73 -3.79
C SER A 102 -9.24 -0.74 -2.64
N VAL A 103 -8.43 0.35 -2.52
CA VAL A 103 -8.66 1.44 -1.55
C VAL A 103 -10.01 2.14 -1.78
N PHE A 104 -10.52 2.15 -3.02
CA PHE A 104 -11.81 2.74 -3.37
C PHE A 104 -13.01 2.01 -2.75
N ALA A 105 -12.79 0.88 -2.09
CA ALA A 105 -13.80 0.28 -1.23
C ALA A 105 -14.13 1.17 -0.01
N TYR A 106 -13.21 2.06 0.42
CA TYR A 106 -13.36 2.89 1.62
C TYR A 106 -13.24 4.40 1.36
N THR A 107 -12.69 4.81 0.22
CA THR A 107 -12.48 6.22 -0.10
C THR A 107 -12.90 6.52 -1.54
N LEU A 108 -13.36 7.74 -1.81
CA LEU A 108 -13.65 8.20 -3.17
C LEU A 108 -12.46 8.90 -3.81
N GLU A 109 -11.62 9.52 -3.01
CA GLU A 109 -10.50 10.34 -3.45
C GLU A 109 -9.28 10.08 -2.57
N PRO A 110 -8.52 8.99 -2.81
CA PRO A 110 -7.26 8.79 -2.13
C PRO A 110 -6.29 9.94 -2.42
N GLU A 111 -5.64 10.46 -1.37
CA GLU A 111 -4.63 11.51 -1.47
C GLU A 111 -3.23 10.90 -1.31
N ILE A 112 -2.28 11.35 -2.11
CA ILE A 112 -0.91 10.87 -2.13
C ILE A 112 0.04 12.07 -2.02
N PHE A 113 0.96 11.99 -1.07
CA PHE A 113 2.02 12.97 -0.84
C PHE A 113 3.34 12.24 -0.83
N SER A 114 4.28 12.63 -1.70
CA SER A 114 5.58 11.97 -1.80
C SER A 114 6.63 12.94 -2.35
N ILE A 115 7.37 13.59 -1.45
CA ILE A 115 8.39 14.61 -1.74
C ILE A 115 7.89 15.69 -2.71
N ASP A 116 8.10 15.52 -4.03
CA ASP A 116 7.67 16.47 -5.06
C ASP A 116 6.24 16.26 -5.53
N GLU A 117 5.64 15.09 -5.27
CA GLU A 117 4.31 14.71 -5.73
C GLU A 117 3.26 14.96 -4.65
N SER A 118 2.18 15.68 -5.02
CA SER A 118 1.03 15.92 -4.14
C SER A 118 -0.23 15.94 -4.98
N PHE A 119 -1.00 14.86 -4.92
CA PHE A 119 -2.18 14.70 -5.75
C PHE A 119 -3.23 13.79 -5.09
N LYS A 120 -4.46 13.93 -5.57
CA LYS A 120 -5.56 13.00 -5.28
C LYS A 120 -5.99 12.30 -6.56
N ILE A 121 -6.59 11.14 -6.42
CA ILE A 121 -7.15 10.39 -7.55
C ILE A 121 -8.67 10.38 -7.43
N SER A 122 -9.36 11.01 -8.38
CA SER A 122 -10.82 10.92 -8.51
C SER A 122 -11.19 9.90 -9.58
N ASN A 123 -12.38 9.30 -9.44
CA ASN A 123 -12.93 8.40 -10.44
C ASN A 123 -11.95 7.30 -10.88
N TYR A 124 -11.24 6.72 -9.91
CA TYR A 124 -10.26 5.63 -10.06
C TYR A 124 -8.99 5.97 -10.83
N VAL A 125 -9.02 6.87 -11.82
CA VAL A 125 -7.93 7.05 -12.79
C VAL A 125 -7.53 8.51 -13.02
N ARG A 126 -8.18 9.48 -12.37
CA ARG A 126 -8.00 10.91 -12.68
C ARG A 126 -7.18 11.61 -11.61
N PRO A 127 -5.89 11.90 -11.83
CA PRO A 127 -5.09 12.66 -10.90
C PRO A 127 -5.45 14.16 -10.93
N TYR A 128 -5.43 14.78 -9.76
CA TYR A 128 -5.55 16.22 -9.56
C TYR A 128 -4.51 16.67 -8.53
N GLY A 129 -3.72 17.68 -8.88
CA GLY A 129 -2.78 18.29 -7.94
C GLY A 129 -3.50 18.90 -6.73
N ILE A 130 -2.90 18.72 -5.55
CA ILE A 130 -3.38 19.29 -4.29
C ILE A 130 -2.25 20.03 -3.57
N PRO A 131 -2.54 20.92 -2.61
CA PRO A 131 -1.50 21.58 -1.83
C PRO A 131 -0.59 20.57 -1.13
N THR A 132 0.72 20.87 -1.13
CA THR A 132 1.71 20.05 -0.44
C THR A 132 1.56 20.13 1.08
N ILE A 133 1.92 19.04 1.75
CA ILE A 133 1.99 18.99 3.22
C ILE A 133 3.41 18.61 3.65
N THR A 134 3.74 18.90 4.91
CA THR A 134 4.99 18.43 5.50
C THR A 134 4.85 16.98 5.91
N ILE A 135 5.70 16.10 5.39
CA ILE A 135 5.84 14.72 5.83
C ILE A 135 7.00 14.67 6.84
N PRO A 136 6.88 13.95 7.98
CA PRO A 136 8.00 13.73 8.89
C PRO A 136 9.21 13.14 8.17
N LYS A 137 10.43 13.54 8.55
CA LYS A 137 11.67 13.26 7.79
C LYS A 137 12.00 11.77 7.64
N GLU A 138 11.50 10.94 8.52
CA GLU A 138 11.66 9.48 8.47
C GLU A 138 10.84 8.81 7.37
N TRP A 139 9.87 9.52 6.78
CA TRP A 139 8.97 9.03 5.76
C TRP A 139 9.18 9.73 4.41
N THR A 140 9.01 9.02 3.34
CA THR A 140 9.10 9.57 1.96
C THR A 140 7.72 9.73 1.32
N THR A 141 6.76 8.91 1.73
CA THR A 141 5.40 8.91 1.16
C THR A 141 4.37 8.81 2.26
N LYS A 142 3.28 9.57 2.10
CA LYS A 142 2.06 9.52 2.91
C LYS A 142 0.86 9.34 2.00
N PHE A 143 -0.01 8.41 2.36
CA PHE A 143 -1.36 8.27 1.79
C PHE A 143 -2.39 8.70 2.83
N ILE A 144 -3.50 9.30 2.36
CA ILE A 144 -4.67 9.60 3.18
C ILE A 144 -5.90 9.02 2.48
N PHE A 145 -6.64 8.19 3.19
CA PHE A 145 -7.88 7.56 2.74
C PHE A 145 -9.03 8.00 3.63
N SER A 146 -9.70 9.10 3.25
CA SER A 146 -10.89 9.60 3.95
C SER A 146 -12.06 8.64 3.71
N PHE A 147 -12.75 8.25 4.80
CA PHE A 147 -13.84 7.27 4.74
C PHE A 147 -15.12 7.87 4.16
N LYS A 148 -15.17 7.96 2.83
CA LYS A 148 -16.34 8.38 2.06
C LYS A 148 -16.51 7.39 0.94
N THR A 149 -17.58 6.64 0.94
CA THR A 149 -17.83 5.66 -0.11
C THR A 149 -19.18 5.86 -0.78
N ALA A 150 -19.29 5.41 -2.03
CA ALA A 150 -20.56 5.39 -2.78
C ALA A 150 -21.41 4.14 -2.46
N ASP A 151 -20.88 3.16 -1.74
CA ASP A 151 -21.46 1.82 -1.53
C ASP A 151 -22.13 1.63 -0.15
N ASN A 152 -22.63 2.70 0.46
CA ASN A 152 -23.28 2.69 1.78
C ASN A 152 -22.40 2.19 2.95
N ILE A 153 -21.09 2.20 2.81
CA ILE A 153 -20.17 1.93 3.92
C ILE A 153 -20.03 3.24 4.71
N THR A 154 -20.43 3.21 5.95
CA THR A 154 -20.24 4.35 6.84
C THR A 154 -18.80 4.43 7.32
N PRO A 155 -18.30 5.62 7.73
CA PRO A 155 -16.98 5.75 8.34
C PRO A 155 -16.78 4.80 9.54
N GLU A 156 -17.81 4.54 10.31
CA GLU A 156 -17.78 3.61 11.45
C GLU A 156 -17.54 2.16 10.98
N ILE A 157 -18.20 1.71 9.90
CA ILE A 157 -17.96 0.39 9.33
C ILE A 157 -16.52 0.28 8.83
N ALA A 158 -16.05 1.29 8.07
CA ALA A 158 -14.70 1.34 7.56
C ALA A 158 -13.67 1.28 8.70
N TYR A 159 -13.87 2.10 9.74
CA TYR A 159 -13.03 2.11 10.93
C TYR A 159 -12.95 0.73 11.57
N ASN A 160 -14.08 0.10 11.89
CA ASN A 160 -14.11 -1.19 12.58
C ASN A 160 -13.47 -2.32 11.75
N GLU A 161 -13.71 -2.35 10.43
CA GLU A 161 -13.12 -3.34 9.54
C GLU A 161 -11.59 -3.19 9.45
N ILE A 162 -11.10 -1.95 9.32
CA ILE A 162 -9.67 -1.65 9.22
C ILE A 162 -8.97 -1.89 10.56
N GLU A 163 -9.56 -1.45 11.69
CA GLU A 163 -9.03 -1.72 13.02
C GLU A 163 -8.85 -3.22 13.24
N ASN A 164 -9.91 -4.00 13.00
CA ASN A 164 -9.84 -5.44 13.13
C ASN A 164 -8.74 -6.06 12.24
N ARG A 165 -8.58 -5.56 11.00
CA ARG A 165 -7.53 -6.05 10.10
C ARG A 165 -6.14 -5.73 10.63
N LEU A 166 -5.88 -4.51 11.10
CA LEU A 166 -4.57 -4.12 11.64
C LEU A 166 -4.20 -4.95 12.88
N ARG A 167 -5.16 -5.21 13.77
CA ARG A 167 -4.96 -6.06 14.96
C ARG A 167 -4.74 -7.54 14.62
N THR A 168 -5.29 -8.01 13.51
CA THR A 168 -5.23 -9.42 13.09
C THR A 168 -4.19 -9.69 11.99
N LEU A 169 -3.38 -8.69 11.61
CA LEU A 169 -2.20 -8.95 10.80
C LEU A 169 -1.30 -9.95 11.55
N SER A 170 -0.92 -11.03 10.87
CA SER A 170 -0.04 -12.03 11.48
C SER A 170 1.41 -11.58 11.41
N VAL A 171 2.21 -11.90 12.43
CA VAL A 171 3.68 -11.77 12.38
C VAL A 171 4.27 -12.45 11.14
N ARG A 172 3.60 -13.49 10.63
CA ARG A 172 3.99 -14.24 9.44
C ARG A 172 3.87 -13.44 8.15
N THR A 173 3.12 -12.33 8.13
CA THR A 173 3.07 -11.42 6.98
C THR A 173 4.47 -10.97 6.57
N LEU A 174 5.36 -10.72 7.54
CA LEU A 174 6.73 -10.32 7.30
C LEU A 174 7.64 -11.43 6.73
N LEU A 175 7.22 -12.70 6.74
CA LEU A 175 7.99 -13.79 6.13
C LEU A 175 7.94 -13.74 4.60
N PHE A 176 6.89 -13.14 4.02
CA PHE A 176 6.68 -13.01 2.58
C PHE A 176 7.21 -11.70 2.01
N LEU A 177 7.64 -10.77 2.88
CA LEU A 177 8.26 -9.51 2.51
C LEU A 177 9.78 -9.62 2.67
N LYS A 178 10.54 -9.12 1.70
CA LYS A 178 12.00 -9.21 1.69
C LYS A 178 12.67 -7.98 2.30
N LYS A 179 12.11 -6.79 2.07
CA LYS A 179 12.67 -5.49 2.44
C LYS A 179 12.01 -4.90 3.68
N ILE A 180 10.67 -4.97 3.79
CA ILE A 180 9.97 -4.47 4.96
C ILE A 180 10.37 -5.27 6.19
N GLU A 181 10.87 -4.55 7.19
CA GLU A 181 11.30 -5.07 8.49
C GLU A 181 10.34 -4.69 9.61
N LYS A 182 9.60 -3.57 9.43
CA LYS A 182 8.69 -3.04 10.43
C LYS A 182 7.35 -2.65 9.83
N ILE A 183 6.28 -3.15 10.43
CA ILE A 183 4.91 -2.70 10.23
C ILE A 183 4.44 -2.19 11.58
N ASP A 184 4.26 -0.89 11.73
CA ASP A 184 3.70 -0.29 12.92
C ASP A 184 2.25 0.13 12.62
N TRP A 185 1.37 0.10 13.61
CA TRP A 185 0.02 0.59 13.49
C TRP A 185 -0.44 1.26 14.78
N GLU A 186 -1.31 2.23 14.63
CA GLU A 186 -1.90 3.01 15.69
C GLU A 186 -3.39 3.22 15.43
N VAL A 187 -4.22 2.98 16.42
CA VAL A 187 -5.57 3.52 16.51
C VAL A 187 -5.45 4.82 17.31
N PHE A 188 -5.56 5.94 16.61
CA PHE A 188 -5.17 7.27 17.11
C PHE A 188 -5.74 7.55 18.49
N ASP A 189 -4.87 7.90 19.45
CA ASP A 189 -5.16 8.18 20.87
C ASP A 189 -5.81 7.01 21.66
N ILE A 190 -5.84 5.78 21.13
CA ILE A 190 -6.50 4.64 21.76
C ILE A 190 -5.51 3.50 22.04
N ASP A 191 -4.85 3.00 20.99
CA ASP A 191 -4.03 1.80 21.08
C ASP A 191 -3.01 1.73 19.93
N SER A 192 -2.00 0.90 20.07
CA SER A 192 -1.00 0.68 19.02
C SER A 192 -0.43 -0.72 19.07
N GLY A 193 0.15 -1.15 17.97
CA GLY A 193 0.84 -2.41 17.88
C GLY A 193 1.90 -2.39 16.77
N PHE A 194 2.61 -3.49 16.67
CA PHE A 194 3.67 -3.63 15.68
C PHE A 194 3.89 -5.07 15.27
N TYR A 195 4.51 -5.22 14.10
CA TYR A 195 5.06 -6.48 13.60
C TYR A 195 6.47 -6.19 13.08
N HIS A 196 7.49 -6.80 13.70
CA HIS A 196 8.89 -6.56 13.38
C HIS A 196 9.59 -7.84 13.01
N ARG A 197 10.47 -7.76 12.01
CA ARG A 197 11.34 -8.84 11.56
C ARG A 197 12.80 -8.52 11.85
N LYS A 198 13.51 -9.48 12.43
CA LYS A 198 14.95 -9.44 12.57
C LYS A 198 15.58 -10.65 11.86
N SER A 199 16.38 -10.40 10.84
CA SER A 199 17.21 -11.43 10.22
C SER A 199 18.52 -11.54 11.01
N THR A 200 18.87 -12.76 11.46
CA THR A 200 20.01 -12.95 12.34
C THR A 200 21.22 -13.60 11.68
N GLN A 201 21.06 -14.33 10.58
CA GLN A 201 22.17 -15.00 9.92
C GLN A 201 21.78 -15.49 8.52
N GLN A 202 22.67 -15.30 7.54
CA GLN A 202 22.54 -15.91 6.21
C GLN A 202 23.72 -16.87 6.04
N GLU A 203 23.45 -18.16 5.93
CA GLU A 203 24.43 -19.22 5.62
C GLU A 203 23.87 -20.01 4.44
N ASP A 204 24.64 -20.21 3.37
CA ASP A 204 24.36 -21.14 2.26
C ASP A 204 22.88 -21.40 2.01
N HIS A 205 22.16 -20.46 1.38
CA HIS A 205 20.74 -20.57 1.06
C HIS A 205 19.78 -20.70 2.27
N ARG A 206 20.26 -20.46 3.50
CA ARG A 206 19.45 -20.51 4.73
C ARG A 206 19.50 -19.20 5.48
N ARG A 207 18.36 -18.69 5.88
CA ARG A 207 18.24 -17.48 6.67
C ARG A 207 17.41 -17.75 7.93
N LYS A 208 17.97 -17.46 9.11
CA LYS A 208 17.21 -17.46 10.36
C LYS A 208 16.49 -16.12 10.48
N VAL A 209 15.19 -16.17 10.70
CA VAL A 209 14.33 -15.00 10.83
C VAL A 209 13.56 -15.08 12.13
N LYS A 210 13.64 -14.05 12.93
CA LYS A 210 12.80 -13.84 14.10
C LYS A 210 11.75 -12.80 13.75
N VAL A 211 10.47 -13.13 13.91
CA VAL A 211 9.34 -12.19 13.79
C VAL A 211 8.73 -11.99 15.16
N ILE A 212 8.38 -10.73 15.46
CA ILE A 212 7.85 -10.31 16.75
C ILE A 212 6.64 -9.44 16.46
N GLY A 213 5.51 -9.74 17.06
CA GLY A 213 4.31 -8.90 17.01
C GLY A 213 3.89 -8.50 18.42
N SER A 214 3.28 -7.33 18.53
CA SER A 214 2.61 -6.87 19.74
C SER A 214 1.24 -6.32 19.37
N THR A 215 0.22 -6.87 19.97
CA THR A 215 -1.18 -6.45 19.83
C THR A 215 -1.86 -6.60 21.17
N ASP A 216 -2.63 -5.60 21.62
CA ASP A 216 -3.32 -5.62 22.92
C ASP A 216 -2.38 -5.91 24.09
N ASN A 217 -1.17 -5.36 24.09
CA ASN A 217 -0.10 -5.61 25.06
C ASN A 217 0.32 -7.09 25.19
N LYS A 218 0.01 -7.91 24.19
CA LYS A 218 0.49 -9.30 24.09
C LYS A 218 1.56 -9.40 23.01
N GLU A 219 2.70 -9.91 23.41
CA GLU A 219 3.81 -10.16 22.48
C GLU A 219 3.75 -11.58 21.95
N GLU A 220 3.84 -11.70 20.62
CA GLU A 220 4.01 -12.96 19.90
C GLU A 220 5.41 -13.00 19.30
N VAL A 221 6.13 -14.11 19.48
CA VAL A 221 7.48 -14.29 18.95
C VAL A 221 7.57 -15.63 18.24
N GLU A 222 7.93 -15.59 16.95
CA GLU A 222 8.19 -16.79 16.17
C GLU A 222 9.62 -16.77 15.60
N ASN A 223 10.23 -17.95 15.53
CA ASN A 223 11.54 -18.16 14.92
C ASN A 223 11.39 -19.09 13.72
N TRP A 224 11.87 -18.65 12.57
CA TRP A 224 11.74 -19.34 11.30
C TRP A 224 13.09 -19.61 10.67
N LEU A 225 13.17 -20.71 9.90
CA LEU A 225 14.26 -21.02 9.01
C LEU A 225 13.74 -20.94 7.58
N ILE A 226 14.22 -19.95 6.83
CA ILE A 226 13.84 -19.74 5.43
C ILE A 226 14.93 -20.33 4.54
N PHE A 227 14.54 -21.12 3.55
CA PHE A 227 15.41 -21.66 2.52
C PHE A 227 15.10 -20.91 1.21
N GLU A 228 16.13 -20.36 0.59
CA GLU A 228 16.04 -19.64 -0.68
C GLU A 228 16.96 -20.31 -1.69
N ARG A 229 16.47 -20.55 -2.91
CA ARG A 229 17.24 -21.07 -4.03
C ARG A 229 16.99 -20.23 -5.27
N GLU A 230 18.06 -19.77 -5.89
CA GLU A 230 17.97 -19.20 -7.23
C GLU A 230 17.65 -20.31 -8.25
N VAL A 231 16.69 -20.05 -9.11
CA VAL A 231 16.31 -20.94 -10.19
C VAL A 231 16.41 -20.14 -11.49
N ASP A 232 17.24 -20.61 -12.42
CA ASP A 232 17.28 -20.07 -13.77
C ASP A 232 15.98 -20.43 -14.49
N ILE A 233 15.19 -19.42 -14.84
CA ILE A 233 14.00 -19.61 -15.66
C ILE A 233 14.46 -19.48 -17.13
N PRO A 234 14.35 -20.54 -17.96
CA PRO A 234 14.66 -20.42 -19.38
C PRO A 234 13.78 -19.34 -20.02
N ASN A 235 14.39 -18.45 -20.79
CA ASN A 235 13.64 -17.53 -21.62
C ASN A 235 12.81 -18.35 -22.62
N THR A 236 11.48 -18.34 -22.49
CA THR A 236 10.54 -18.91 -23.45
C THR A 236 10.20 -17.91 -24.55
#